data_e757f391ff96bb3f4b54b07191e56e2c
#
_entry.id   e757f391ff96bb3f4b54b07191e56e2c
#
_cell.length_a   1.000
_cell.length_b   1.000
_cell.length_c   1.000
_cell.angle_alpha   90.00
_cell.angle_beta   90.00
_cell.angle_gamma   90.00
#
_symmetry.space_group_name_H-M   'P 1'
#
loop_
_entity.id
_entity.type
_entity.pdbx_description
1 polymer ?
#
loop_
_entity_poly.entity_id
_entity_poly.type
_entity_poly.pdbx_seq_one_letter_code
_entity_poly.pdbx_strand_id
1 'polypeptide(L)'
;MNKMLSHFKNKYYKKALKTAGISLLMLSCIGLYAGEDTDIVVAGSNNIVNCNTTDNNIKNNNIKNNNFKNSILNNNYLNNEINADVEGYVRISSAQDLLSIKDNPVGHYILVNDIDMAGYDWTPVEFSGELEGNGYSILNLTVNSVSQASRITYDGNMKTYDTVFSGMFSIIENAAINNLSLINERVAVETYNNCFVAGIAGYSDKSTISGCTVKGTYELTTGSHMFGVAGVTGFGNGTVQDSDIDVTLICTDTNVEDKDEQFMGGVIADGYMTISNCNINIAGYDSDHGYVHDGGIIGMNMPYPKGNQESGNIRNCTVNGFITFFEDNTDRRAYCSAIYGEMLGGLYVSNNKESFNRDERYDYSVNLRPEQCSNPKYTTSMVSPDCNNFGYTTYTCQTCGYSYNDNYTLKKHQVSQYNIIKEADYEHTGVRQGICSICNQTVSESIDKLIKADSCTISSASLELNKKENVQLTVTVTPTAATVKNTVWESTDTGVATVDSNGIVTAVGSGKAVISYSIDGNVMAKSNITVKSNQTAIILICVIIAAGIIAVITGVIYAGSHKKQRRR
;
A
#
# COMPACT_ATOMS: atom_id res chain seq x y z
N MET A 1 17.52 -20.70 -48.57
CA MET A 1 17.56 -19.82 -47.38
C MET A 1 16.77 -20.41 -46.18
N ASN A 2 15.61 -21.01 -46.41
CA ASN A 2 14.79 -21.59 -45.29
C ASN A 2 15.35 -22.86 -44.62
N LYS A 3 16.13 -23.68 -45.32
CA LYS A 3 16.80 -24.86 -44.72
C LYS A 3 18.03 -24.51 -43.85
N MET A 4 18.67 -23.39 -44.08
CA MET A 4 19.81 -22.92 -43.27
C MET A 4 19.36 -22.30 -41.95
N LEU A 5 18.20 -21.62 -41.92
CA LEU A 5 17.62 -21.03 -40.73
C LEU A 5 17.08 -22.05 -39.72
N SER A 6 16.57 -23.19 -40.22
CA SER A 6 16.11 -24.28 -39.34
C SER A 6 17.28 -25.02 -38.64
N HIS A 7 18.43 -25.10 -39.28
CA HIS A 7 19.61 -25.76 -38.71
C HIS A 7 20.31 -24.87 -37.66
N PHE A 8 20.28 -23.54 -37.83
CA PHE A 8 20.82 -22.58 -36.86
C PHE A 8 19.98 -22.49 -35.60
N LYS A 9 18.65 -22.46 -35.73
CA LYS A 9 17.75 -22.42 -34.56
C LYS A 9 17.92 -23.66 -33.67
N ASN A 10 18.08 -24.84 -34.26
CA ASN A 10 18.18 -26.08 -33.48
C ASN A 10 19.52 -26.24 -32.73
N LYS A 11 20.60 -25.64 -33.22
CA LYS A 11 21.93 -25.75 -32.60
C LYS A 11 22.11 -24.80 -31.42
N TYR A 12 21.54 -23.60 -31.47
CA TYR A 12 21.60 -22.61 -30.37
C TYR A 12 20.61 -22.94 -29.26
N TYR A 13 19.43 -23.47 -29.59
CA TYR A 13 18.42 -23.88 -28.60
C TYR A 13 18.91 -25.05 -27.72
N LYS A 14 19.57 -26.06 -28.32
CA LYS A 14 20.16 -27.18 -27.55
C LYS A 14 21.33 -26.76 -26.66
N LYS A 15 22.04 -25.71 -27.01
CA LYS A 15 23.16 -25.19 -26.19
C LYS A 15 22.67 -24.32 -25.01
N ALA A 16 21.59 -23.56 -25.19
CA ALA A 16 20.96 -22.76 -24.12
C ALA A 16 20.28 -23.65 -23.07
N LEU A 17 19.64 -24.75 -23.49
CA LEU A 17 18.98 -25.69 -22.57
C LEU A 17 19.96 -26.49 -21.70
N LYS A 18 21.18 -26.74 -22.20
CA LYS A 18 22.22 -27.43 -21.42
C LYS A 18 22.87 -26.53 -20.36
N THR A 19 22.83 -25.21 -20.54
CA THR A 19 23.45 -24.25 -19.62
C THR A 19 22.49 -23.78 -18.52
N ALA A 20 21.16 -23.91 -18.73
CA ALA A 20 20.14 -23.41 -17.83
C ALA A 20 19.53 -24.45 -16.87
N GLY A 21 19.91 -25.72 -16.94
CA GLY A 21 19.45 -26.77 -16.02
C GLY A 21 17.93 -27.04 -16.03
N ILE A 22 17.23 -26.69 -17.12
CA ILE A 22 15.76 -26.83 -17.21
C ILE A 22 15.43 -28.29 -17.58
N SER A 23 14.63 -28.93 -16.73
CA SER A 23 14.23 -30.32 -16.90
C SER A 23 13.25 -30.52 -18.08
N LEU A 24 13.26 -31.72 -18.64
CA LEU A 24 12.50 -32.12 -19.83
C LEU A 24 10.96 -31.91 -19.76
N LEU A 25 10.42 -31.59 -18.58
CA LEU A 25 8.98 -31.41 -18.39
C LEU A 25 8.45 -30.04 -18.88
N MET A 26 9.31 -29.04 -19.04
CA MET A 26 8.89 -27.73 -19.56
C MET A 26 8.85 -27.66 -21.10
N LEU A 27 9.36 -28.67 -21.79
CA LEU A 27 9.39 -28.67 -23.26
C LEU A 27 8.04 -29.05 -23.90
N SER A 28 7.11 -29.65 -23.17
CA SER A 28 5.81 -30.05 -23.69
C SER A 28 4.83 -28.88 -23.86
N CYS A 29 5.05 -27.74 -23.16
CA CYS A 29 4.15 -26.59 -23.23
C CYS A 29 4.55 -25.53 -24.27
N ILE A 30 5.75 -25.57 -24.82
CA ILE A 30 6.26 -24.58 -25.81
C ILE A 30 6.12 -25.06 -27.27
N GLY A 31 5.70 -26.30 -27.50
CA GLY A 31 5.57 -26.93 -28.82
C GLY A 31 4.27 -26.64 -29.59
N LEU A 32 3.38 -25.80 -29.11
CA LEU A 32 2.01 -25.69 -29.65
C LEU A 32 1.80 -24.55 -30.67
N TYR A 33 2.83 -24.09 -31.37
CA TYR A 33 2.65 -23.15 -32.49
C TYR A 33 3.47 -23.59 -33.74
N ALA A 34 3.15 -24.75 -34.28
CA ALA A 34 3.41 -25.07 -35.68
C ALA A 34 2.43 -26.17 -36.08
N GLY A 35 1.44 -25.79 -36.88
CA GLY A 35 0.40 -26.70 -37.33
C GLY A 35 0.97 -27.87 -38.09
N GLU A 36 0.50 -29.04 -37.75
CA GLU A 36 0.21 -30.24 -38.50
C GLU A 36 -0.20 -31.32 -37.49
N ASP A 37 -1.27 -32.02 -37.79
CA ASP A 37 -1.91 -33.06 -36.97
C ASP A 37 -0.94 -34.14 -36.48
N THR A 38 -0.72 -34.20 -35.18
CA THR A 38 -0.18 -35.41 -34.54
C THR A 38 -0.74 -35.54 -33.12
N ASP A 39 -1.43 -36.66 -32.88
CA ASP A 39 -1.92 -37.05 -31.58
C ASP A 39 -0.77 -37.26 -30.58
N ILE A 40 -0.74 -36.52 -29.48
CA ILE A 40 0.19 -36.73 -28.39
C ILE A 40 -0.56 -37.42 -27.24
N VAL A 41 -0.21 -38.67 -26.98
CA VAL A 41 -0.68 -39.45 -25.83
C VAL A 41 0.31 -39.26 -24.69
N VAL A 42 -0.12 -38.63 -23.59
CA VAL A 42 0.66 -38.56 -22.35
C VAL A 42 0.08 -39.56 -21.36
N ALA A 43 0.81 -40.64 -21.11
CA ALA A 43 0.44 -41.61 -20.10
C ALA A 43 1.10 -41.25 -18.75
N GLY A 44 0.30 -40.77 -17.81
CA GLY A 44 0.67 -40.60 -16.40
C GLY A 44 -0.51 -40.98 -15.53
N SER A 45 -0.32 -42.04 -14.76
CA SER A 45 -1.22 -42.63 -13.73
C SER A 45 -2.65 -42.09 -13.64
N ASN A 46 -3.58 -42.87 -14.18
CA ASN A 46 -5.00 -42.96 -13.85
C ASN A 46 -5.99 -41.91 -14.32
N ASN A 47 -5.71 -41.10 -15.32
CA ASN A 47 -6.80 -40.46 -16.08
C ASN A 47 -6.33 -40.07 -17.46
N ILE A 48 -7.01 -40.61 -18.48
CA ILE A 48 -6.80 -40.27 -19.89
C ILE A 48 -7.66 -39.06 -20.19
N VAL A 49 -7.05 -37.91 -20.49
CA VAL A 49 -7.76 -36.73 -21.02
C VAL A 49 -7.52 -36.70 -22.53
N ASN A 50 -8.56 -36.96 -23.29
CA ASN A 50 -8.57 -36.78 -24.74
C ASN A 50 -8.97 -35.34 -25.05
N CYS A 51 -8.04 -34.55 -25.58
CA CYS A 51 -8.34 -33.26 -26.17
C CYS A 51 -8.54 -33.44 -27.67
N ASN A 52 -9.78 -33.54 -28.12
CA ASN A 52 -10.14 -33.43 -29.53
C ASN A 52 -10.48 -31.99 -29.86
N THR A 53 -9.64 -31.32 -30.62
CA THR A 53 -9.91 -30.02 -31.23
C THR A 53 -10.63 -30.19 -32.57
N THR A 54 -11.93 -30.44 -32.56
CA THR A 54 -12.82 -30.16 -33.70
C THR A 54 -14.25 -30.02 -33.18
N ASP A 55 -14.65 -28.77 -32.94
CA ASP A 55 -16.00 -28.35 -33.26
C ASP A 55 -16.11 -26.81 -33.27
N ASN A 56 -15.92 -26.25 -34.45
CA ASN A 56 -16.41 -24.93 -34.83
C ASN A 56 -17.93 -24.99 -34.96
N ASN A 57 -18.68 -24.75 -33.92
CA ASN A 57 -20.09 -24.32 -33.98
C ASN A 57 -20.65 -24.21 -32.55
N ILE A 58 -20.39 -23.10 -31.90
CA ILE A 58 -21.26 -22.63 -30.82
C ILE A 58 -21.78 -21.27 -31.25
N LYS A 59 -23.01 -21.29 -31.79
CA LYS A 59 -23.79 -20.10 -32.01
C LYS A 59 -24.23 -19.51 -30.68
N ASN A 60 -24.09 -18.18 -30.58
CA ASN A 60 -24.66 -17.32 -29.57
C ASN A 60 -25.99 -17.82 -29.00
N ASN A 61 -25.98 -18.26 -27.76
CA ASN A 61 -27.17 -18.33 -26.95
C ASN A 61 -26.97 -17.49 -25.70
N ASN A 62 -27.76 -16.43 -25.61
CA ASN A 62 -27.94 -15.60 -24.43
C ASN A 62 -28.21 -16.47 -23.20
N ILE A 63 -27.24 -16.72 -22.38
CA ILE A 63 -27.41 -17.31 -21.06
C ILE A 63 -27.73 -16.17 -20.09
N LYS A 64 -28.98 -16.13 -19.66
CA LYS A 64 -29.43 -15.16 -18.64
C LYS A 64 -28.64 -15.39 -17.34
N ASN A 65 -28.04 -14.34 -16.81
CA ASN A 65 -27.23 -14.28 -15.58
C ASN A 65 -27.81 -14.97 -14.32
N ASN A 66 -29.06 -15.35 -14.31
CA ASN A 66 -29.70 -15.95 -13.15
C ASN A 66 -29.43 -17.45 -12.94
N ASN A 67 -28.88 -18.17 -13.92
CA ASN A 67 -28.60 -19.61 -13.76
C ASN A 67 -27.20 -19.90 -13.20
N PHE A 68 -26.29 -18.95 -13.31
CA PHE A 68 -24.92 -19.10 -12.83
C PHE A 68 -24.84 -19.05 -11.28
N LYS A 69 -25.64 -18.17 -10.67
CA LYS A 69 -25.73 -18.05 -9.21
C LYS A 69 -26.25 -19.32 -8.51
N ASN A 70 -27.13 -20.07 -9.17
CA ASN A 70 -27.74 -21.27 -8.59
C ASN A 70 -26.89 -22.54 -8.75
N SER A 71 -25.96 -22.60 -9.68
CA SER A 71 -25.07 -23.76 -9.84
C SER A 71 -23.89 -23.75 -8.86
N ILE A 72 -23.46 -22.58 -8.42
CA ILE A 72 -22.36 -22.42 -7.43
C ILE A 72 -22.90 -22.62 -6.01
N LEU A 73 -24.15 -22.24 -5.73
CA LEU A 73 -24.74 -22.33 -4.37
C LEU A 73 -25.25 -23.72 -3.99
N ASN A 74 -25.40 -24.66 -4.93
CA ASN A 74 -25.95 -25.98 -4.63
C ASN A 74 -24.93 -27.10 -4.44
N ASN A 75 -23.63 -26.84 -4.46
CA ASN A 75 -22.61 -27.84 -4.17
C ASN A 75 -22.09 -27.76 -2.74
N ASN A 76 -22.93 -28.14 -1.79
CA ASN A 76 -22.52 -28.54 -0.42
C ASN A 76 -21.78 -29.89 -0.41
N TYR A 77 -20.76 -30.05 -1.25
CA TYR A 77 -19.80 -31.13 -1.14
C TYR A 77 -18.45 -30.51 -1.43
N LEU A 78 -17.66 -30.36 -0.39
CA LEU A 78 -16.21 -30.35 -0.55
C LEU A 78 -15.48 -29.97 0.73
N ASN A 79 -15.31 -30.99 1.56
CA ASN A 79 -14.05 -31.12 2.27
C ASN A 79 -13.23 -32.11 1.42
N ASN A 80 -12.25 -31.60 0.72
CA ASN A 80 -10.97 -32.16 0.25
C ASN A 80 -10.66 -31.74 -1.19
N GLU A 81 -9.56 -30.98 -1.32
CA GLU A 81 -8.75 -30.81 -2.51
C GLU A 81 -9.48 -30.92 -3.86
N ILE A 82 -9.95 -29.81 -4.40
CA ILE A 82 -10.15 -29.68 -5.83
C ILE A 82 -9.68 -28.30 -6.27
N ASN A 83 -8.51 -28.27 -6.92
CA ASN A 83 -8.18 -27.29 -7.93
C ASN A 83 -9.12 -27.55 -9.12
N ALA A 84 -10.36 -27.13 -9.04
CA ALA A 84 -11.24 -27.07 -10.19
C ALA A 84 -11.41 -25.60 -10.51
N ASP A 85 -10.82 -25.21 -11.65
CA ASP A 85 -11.07 -23.94 -12.29
C ASP A 85 -12.58 -23.71 -12.37
N VAL A 86 -13.07 -22.62 -11.75
CA VAL A 86 -14.40 -22.10 -12.05
C VAL A 86 -14.26 -21.46 -13.41
N GLU A 87 -14.50 -22.29 -14.48
CA GLU A 87 -14.43 -21.91 -15.89
C GLU A 87 -13.77 -20.55 -16.20
N GLY A 88 -12.42 -20.52 -16.17
CA GLY A 88 -11.66 -19.35 -16.62
C GLY A 88 -11.30 -18.31 -15.56
N TYR A 89 -11.70 -18.46 -14.29
CA TYR A 89 -11.33 -17.55 -13.21
C TYR A 89 -10.18 -18.08 -12.37
N VAL A 90 -9.24 -17.19 -12.07
CA VAL A 90 -8.20 -17.42 -11.05
C VAL A 90 -8.81 -17.16 -9.67
N ARG A 91 -8.69 -18.13 -8.78
CA ARG A 91 -9.24 -18.04 -7.41
C ARG A 91 -8.34 -17.19 -6.52
N ILE A 92 -8.91 -16.23 -5.84
CA ILE A 92 -8.26 -15.44 -4.80
C ILE A 92 -8.76 -15.92 -3.45
N SER A 93 -7.89 -16.58 -2.69
CA SER A 93 -8.20 -17.17 -1.39
C SER A 93 -7.40 -16.56 -0.24
N SER A 94 -6.42 -15.74 -0.54
CA SER A 94 -5.50 -15.12 0.42
C SER A 94 -5.02 -13.74 -0.06
N ALA A 95 -4.46 -12.95 0.86
CA ALA A 95 -3.82 -11.68 0.52
C ALA A 95 -2.69 -11.86 -0.50
N GLN A 96 -1.95 -12.97 -0.45
CA GLN A 96 -0.88 -13.24 -1.39
C GLN A 96 -1.42 -13.52 -2.81
N ASP A 97 -2.59 -14.19 -2.93
CA ASP A 97 -3.24 -14.37 -4.22
C ASP A 97 -3.71 -13.02 -4.78
N LEU A 98 -4.28 -12.15 -3.93
CA LEU A 98 -4.70 -10.80 -4.34
C LEU A 98 -3.50 -9.98 -4.84
N LEU A 99 -2.36 -10.03 -4.15
CA LEU A 99 -1.14 -9.36 -4.58
C LEU A 99 -0.63 -9.85 -5.94
N SER A 100 -0.98 -11.07 -6.37
CA SER A 100 -0.57 -11.62 -7.66
C SER A 100 -1.35 -11.08 -8.87
N ILE A 101 -2.43 -10.32 -8.65
CA ILE A 101 -3.20 -9.70 -9.75
C ILE A 101 -2.31 -8.83 -10.65
N LYS A 102 -1.30 -8.18 -10.08
CA LYS A 102 -0.32 -7.37 -10.82
C LYS A 102 0.45 -8.15 -11.90
N ASP A 103 0.58 -9.47 -11.75
CA ASP A 103 1.34 -10.31 -12.66
C ASP A 103 0.53 -10.66 -13.92
N ASN A 104 -0.81 -10.53 -13.86
CA ASN A 104 -1.70 -10.69 -15.01
C ASN A 104 -2.92 -9.75 -14.89
N PRO A 105 -2.75 -8.44 -15.12
CA PRO A 105 -3.80 -7.45 -14.88
C PRO A 105 -4.97 -7.47 -15.90
N VAL A 106 -4.94 -8.38 -16.85
CA VAL A 106 -6.04 -8.65 -17.81
C VAL A 106 -6.78 -9.95 -17.48
N GLY A 107 -6.43 -10.59 -16.37
CA GLY A 107 -6.99 -11.87 -15.94
C GLY A 107 -8.41 -11.74 -15.40
N HIS A 108 -9.07 -12.89 -15.26
CA HIS A 108 -10.38 -13.01 -14.62
C HIS A 108 -10.17 -13.62 -13.23
N TYR A 109 -10.61 -12.94 -12.19
CA TYR A 109 -10.38 -13.29 -10.79
C TYR A 109 -11.69 -13.43 -10.02
N ILE A 110 -11.75 -14.37 -9.10
CA ILE A 110 -12.90 -14.58 -8.21
C ILE A 110 -12.45 -14.75 -6.77
N LEU A 111 -13.06 -14.00 -5.86
CA LEU A 111 -12.86 -14.22 -4.43
C LEU A 111 -13.56 -15.50 -3.99
N VAL A 112 -12.89 -16.29 -3.17
CA VAL A 112 -13.44 -17.53 -2.59
C VAL A 112 -13.42 -17.53 -1.06
N ASN A 113 -12.85 -16.48 -0.47
CA ASN A 113 -12.86 -16.15 0.95
C ASN A 113 -12.88 -14.64 1.12
N ASP A 114 -13.18 -14.17 2.32
CA ASP A 114 -12.80 -12.82 2.73
C ASP A 114 -11.27 -12.72 2.79
N ILE A 115 -10.74 -11.63 2.27
CA ILE A 115 -9.31 -11.37 2.17
C ILE A 115 -8.94 -10.23 3.11
N ASP A 116 -8.25 -10.51 4.19
CA ASP A 116 -7.73 -9.47 5.08
C ASP A 116 -6.36 -8.99 4.59
N MET A 117 -6.31 -7.72 4.16
CA MET A 117 -5.10 -7.05 3.68
C MET A 117 -4.33 -6.34 4.79
N ALA A 118 -4.75 -6.46 6.04
CA ALA A 118 -4.03 -5.86 7.16
C ALA A 118 -2.57 -6.34 7.22
N GLY A 119 -1.63 -5.40 7.19
CA GLY A 119 -0.19 -5.67 7.19
C GLY A 119 0.39 -6.18 5.86
N TYR A 120 -0.35 -6.02 4.76
CA TYR A 120 0.17 -6.20 3.41
C TYR A 120 0.24 -4.85 2.71
N ASP A 121 1.34 -4.60 2.02
CA ASP A 121 1.48 -3.41 1.19
C ASP A 121 0.80 -3.64 -0.15
N TRP A 122 -0.08 -2.72 -0.51
CA TRP A 122 -0.72 -2.71 -1.80
C TRP A 122 -0.20 -1.54 -2.65
N THR A 123 0.25 -1.84 -3.84
CA THR A 123 0.57 -0.83 -4.86
C THR A 123 -0.54 -0.84 -5.89
N PRO A 124 -1.16 0.31 -6.19
CA PRO A 124 -2.22 0.38 -7.20
C PRO A 124 -1.79 -0.18 -8.56
N VAL A 125 -2.64 -1.01 -9.14
CA VAL A 125 -2.37 -1.74 -10.39
C VAL A 125 -3.23 -1.14 -11.50
N GLU A 126 -2.73 -1.07 -12.74
CA GLU A 126 -3.57 -0.88 -13.91
C GLU A 126 -4.28 -2.21 -14.21
N PHE A 127 -5.60 -2.19 -14.40
CA PHE A 127 -6.40 -3.40 -14.50
C PHE A 127 -7.41 -3.30 -15.66
N SER A 128 -7.43 -4.34 -16.50
CA SER A 128 -8.35 -4.45 -17.64
C SER A 128 -9.04 -5.82 -17.70
N GLY A 129 -9.07 -6.51 -16.57
CA GLY A 129 -9.65 -7.83 -16.41
C GLY A 129 -11.03 -7.81 -15.79
N GLU A 130 -11.39 -8.91 -15.18
CA GLU A 130 -12.61 -9.06 -14.39
C GLU A 130 -12.27 -9.48 -12.96
N LEU A 131 -12.88 -8.82 -11.97
CA LEU A 131 -12.80 -9.19 -10.57
C LEU A 131 -14.20 -9.42 -10.02
N GLU A 132 -14.52 -10.66 -9.72
CA GLU A 132 -15.76 -11.10 -9.11
C GLU A 132 -15.57 -11.29 -7.61
N GLY A 133 -16.22 -10.46 -6.81
CA GLY A 133 -16.19 -10.54 -5.34
C GLY A 133 -16.97 -11.72 -4.79
N ASN A 134 -17.96 -12.23 -5.53
CA ASN A 134 -18.74 -13.44 -5.19
C ASN A 134 -19.37 -13.38 -3.77
N GLY A 135 -19.62 -12.18 -3.28
CA GLY A 135 -20.18 -11.93 -1.95
C GLY A 135 -19.16 -11.94 -0.80
N TYR A 136 -17.87 -12.09 -1.10
CA TYR A 136 -16.77 -11.94 -0.15
C TYR A 136 -16.22 -10.52 -0.14
N SER A 137 -15.44 -10.23 0.88
CA SER A 137 -14.89 -8.90 1.15
C SER A 137 -13.36 -8.88 1.07
N ILE A 138 -12.82 -7.76 0.61
CA ILE A 138 -11.44 -7.36 0.88
C ILE A 138 -11.49 -6.39 2.06
N LEU A 139 -10.78 -6.74 3.13
CA LEU A 139 -10.78 -6.04 4.40
C LEU A 139 -9.46 -5.31 4.62
N ASN A 140 -9.52 -4.12 5.24
CA ASN A 140 -8.34 -3.39 5.73
C ASN A 140 -7.30 -3.08 4.63
N LEU A 141 -7.72 -2.92 3.39
CA LEU A 141 -6.82 -2.52 2.31
C LEU A 141 -6.30 -1.11 2.59
N THR A 142 -4.97 -0.94 2.58
CA THR A 142 -4.33 0.37 2.74
C THR A 142 -3.51 0.69 1.50
N VAL A 143 -3.74 1.87 0.92
CA VAL A 143 -3.05 2.40 -0.24
C VAL A 143 -2.46 3.76 0.09
N ASN A 144 -1.17 3.94 -0.12
CA ASN A 144 -0.44 5.18 0.16
C ASN A 144 0.49 5.61 -0.98
N SER A 145 0.21 5.15 -2.19
CA SER A 145 1.02 5.41 -3.38
C SER A 145 0.14 5.71 -4.58
N VAL A 146 0.71 6.37 -5.57
CA VAL A 146 0.07 6.69 -6.85
C VAL A 146 0.58 5.77 -7.96
N SER A 147 -0.11 5.78 -9.10
CA SER A 147 0.32 5.09 -10.31
C SER A 147 1.70 5.55 -10.77
N GLN A 148 2.46 4.64 -11.37
CA GLN A 148 3.67 5.02 -12.11
C GLN A 148 3.33 5.61 -13.49
N ALA A 149 2.23 5.19 -14.08
CA ALA A 149 1.72 5.72 -15.33
C ALA A 149 0.73 6.86 -15.06
N SER A 150 0.77 7.87 -15.90
CA SER A 150 -0.15 9.00 -15.91
C SER A 150 -1.10 8.92 -17.10
N ARG A 151 -2.19 9.68 -17.03
CA ARG A 151 -3.09 9.96 -18.15
C ARG A 151 -3.27 11.46 -18.28
N ILE A 152 -3.58 11.90 -19.49
CA ILE A 152 -3.97 13.29 -19.72
C ILE A 152 -5.41 13.48 -19.25
N THR A 153 -5.61 14.39 -18.31
CA THR A 153 -6.91 14.85 -17.86
C THR A 153 -7.15 16.29 -18.29
N TYR A 154 -8.36 16.80 -18.11
CA TYR A 154 -8.75 18.14 -18.56
C TYR A 154 -9.54 18.83 -17.47
N ASP A 155 -9.33 20.13 -17.31
CA ASP A 155 -10.19 21.00 -16.50
C ASP A 155 -11.42 21.48 -17.27
N GLY A 156 -12.30 22.20 -16.60
CA GLY A 156 -13.50 22.82 -17.18
C GLY A 156 -13.21 23.76 -18.37
N ASN A 157 -12.01 24.30 -18.48
CA ASN A 157 -11.53 25.14 -19.56
C ASN A 157 -10.81 24.37 -20.67
N MET A 158 -10.79 23.03 -20.59
CA MET A 158 -10.10 22.13 -21.54
C MET A 158 -8.58 22.27 -21.55
N LYS A 159 -8.00 22.81 -20.48
CA LYS A 159 -6.56 22.75 -20.26
C LYS A 159 -6.17 21.32 -19.85
N THR A 160 -5.07 20.84 -20.40
CA THR A 160 -4.61 19.46 -20.20
C THR A 160 -3.61 19.37 -19.06
N TYR A 161 -3.70 18.28 -18.32
CA TYR A 161 -2.84 17.97 -17.20
C TYR A 161 -2.34 16.53 -17.28
N ASP A 162 -1.06 16.34 -16.97
CA ASP A 162 -0.50 15.01 -16.73
C ASP A 162 -0.83 14.61 -15.29
N THR A 163 -1.63 13.56 -15.14
CA THR A 163 -2.28 13.21 -13.86
C THR A 163 -2.00 11.77 -13.48
N VAL A 164 -1.71 11.55 -12.21
CA VAL A 164 -1.51 10.23 -11.60
C VAL A 164 -2.75 9.83 -10.78
N PHE A 165 -2.85 8.55 -10.44
CA PHE A 165 -4.07 7.97 -9.88
C PHE A 165 -3.80 7.03 -8.73
N SER A 166 -4.75 6.96 -7.77
CA SER A 166 -4.66 6.04 -6.64
C SER A 166 -6.03 5.47 -6.25
N GLY A 167 -6.00 4.24 -5.76
CA GLY A 167 -7.15 3.45 -5.34
C GLY A 167 -6.74 1.98 -5.18
N MET A 168 -7.68 1.08 -5.01
CA MET A 168 -7.38 -0.34 -5.15
C MET A 168 -6.70 -0.59 -6.50
N PHE A 169 -7.25 -0.03 -7.56
CA PHE A 169 -6.61 0.08 -8.86
C PHE A 169 -6.22 1.52 -9.14
N SER A 170 -5.08 1.74 -9.77
CA SER A 170 -4.74 3.08 -10.24
C SER A 170 -5.60 3.47 -11.43
N ILE A 171 -5.75 2.55 -12.39
CA ILE A 171 -6.45 2.73 -13.65
C ILE A 171 -7.24 1.46 -13.95
N ILE A 172 -8.50 1.60 -14.35
CA ILE A 172 -9.30 0.52 -14.93
C ILE A 172 -9.74 0.90 -16.34
N GLU A 173 -9.48 0.00 -17.31
CA GLU A 173 -9.86 0.22 -18.71
C GLU A 173 -10.57 -1.03 -19.26
N ASN A 174 -11.83 -0.88 -19.72
CA ASN A 174 -12.66 -2.00 -20.17
C ASN A 174 -12.78 -3.14 -19.14
N ALA A 175 -12.65 -2.83 -17.86
CA ALA A 175 -12.68 -3.78 -16.77
C ALA A 175 -14.10 -4.03 -16.25
N ALA A 176 -14.29 -5.16 -15.58
CA ALA A 176 -15.51 -5.46 -14.85
C ALA A 176 -15.18 -5.78 -13.37
N ILE A 177 -15.77 -5.01 -12.46
CA ILE A 177 -15.64 -5.23 -11.02
C ILE A 177 -17.05 -5.53 -10.48
N ASN A 178 -17.27 -6.75 -10.06
CA ASN A 178 -18.61 -7.22 -9.72
C ASN A 178 -18.68 -7.77 -8.31
N ASN A 179 -19.75 -7.46 -7.59
CA ASN A 179 -20.11 -8.04 -6.29
C ASN A 179 -18.97 -8.01 -5.26
N LEU A 180 -18.08 -7.01 -5.37
CA LEU A 180 -16.92 -6.83 -4.49
C LEU A 180 -17.30 -5.98 -3.28
N SER A 181 -16.89 -6.40 -2.09
CA SER A 181 -16.98 -5.58 -0.89
C SER A 181 -15.59 -5.11 -0.46
N LEU A 182 -15.34 -3.80 -0.47
CA LEU A 182 -14.17 -3.16 0.13
C LEU A 182 -14.58 -2.60 1.49
N ILE A 183 -14.05 -3.14 2.58
CA ILE A 183 -14.47 -2.79 3.94
C ILE A 183 -13.28 -2.32 4.76
N ASN A 184 -13.45 -1.18 5.42
CA ASN A 184 -12.40 -0.51 6.20
C ASN A 184 -11.16 -0.22 5.34
N GLU A 185 -11.39 0.20 4.10
CA GLU A 185 -10.33 0.59 3.19
C GLU A 185 -9.82 1.99 3.54
N ARG A 186 -8.53 2.19 3.36
CA ARG A 186 -7.91 3.52 3.50
C ARG A 186 -6.99 3.80 2.32
N VAL A 187 -7.32 4.82 1.55
CA VAL A 187 -6.42 5.39 0.55
C VAL A 187 -5.98 6.75 1.04
N ALA A 188 -4.68 6.94 1.27
CA ALA A 188 -4.14 8.20 1.77
C ALA A 188 -2.89 8.59 0.99
N VAL A 189 -3.00 9.66 0.22
CA VAL A 189 -1.96 10.12 -0.70
C VAL A 189 -1.55 11.54 -0.37
N GLU A 190 -0.23 11.76 -0.30
CA GLU A 190 0.38 13.08 -0.28
C GLU A 190 1.28 13.21 -1.52
N THR A 191 1.02 14.21 -2.38
CA THR A 191 1.74 14.36 -3.65
C THR A 191 1.72 15.81 -4.12
N TYR A 192 2.70 16.18 -4.97
CA TYR A 192 2.71 17.46 -5.70
C TYR A 192 2.26 17.31 -7.16
N ASN A 193 1.87 16.11 -7.58
CA ASN A 193 1.35 15.85 -8.92
C ASN A 193 -0.17 16.10 -8.94
N ASN A 194 -0.70 16.44 -10.11
CA ASN A 194 -2.14 16.33 -10.32
C ASN A 194 -2.57 14.88 -10.06
N CYS A 195 -3.58 14.69 -9.24
CA CYS A 195 -3.89 13.36 -8.72
C CYS A 195 -5.39 13.19 -8.47
N PHE A 196 -5.91 12.02 -8.82
CA PHE A 196 -7.23 11.58 -8.37
C PHE A 196 -7.14 10.32 -7.52
N VAL A 197 -7.87 10.35 -6.41
CA VAL A 197 -7.91 9.27 -5.41
C VAL A 197 -9.33 8.74 -5.28
N ALA A 198 -9.49 7.43 -5.24
CA ALA A 198 -10.79 6.80 -4.98
C ALA A 198 -10.65 5.40 -4.37
N GLY A 199 -11.75 4.80 -3.93
CA GLY A 199 -11.73 3.45 -3.39
C GLY A 199 -11.39 2.41 -4.46
N ILE A 200 -12.23 2.26 -5.49
CA ILE A 200 -11.99 1.22 -6.49
C ILE A 200 -10.90 1.62 -7.48
N ALA A 201 -11.00 2.80 -8.10
CA ALA A 201 -10.00 3.20 -9.10
C ALA A 201 -9.80 4.71 -9.17
N GLY A 202 -8.55 5.16 -9.27
CA GLY A 202 -8.24 6.56 -9.51
C GLY A 202 -8.69 7.05 -10.89
N TYR A 203 -8.64 6.18 -11.90
CA TYR A 203 -9.11 6.45 -13.28
C TYR A 203 -9.94 5.28 -13.81
N SER A 204 -11.00 5.60 -14.57
CA SER A 204 -11.86 4.62 -15.23
C SER A 204 -12.13 4.99 -16.69
N ASP A 205 -11.95 4.04 -17.62
CA ASP A 205 -12.43 4.16 -19.00
C ASP A 205 -13.26 2.94 -19.40
N LYS A 206 -14.51 3.15 -19.79
CA LYS A 206 -15.44 2.14 -20.28
C LYS A 206 -15.60 0.91 -19.40
N SER A 207 -15.35 1.06 -18.11
CA SER A 207 -15.41 -0.03 -17.15
C SER A 207 -16.79 -0.11 -16.47
N THR A 208 -17.11 -1.27 -15.93
CA THR A 208 -18.35 -1.51 -15.20
C THR A 208 -18.04 -1.93 -13.77
N ILE A 209 -18.69 -1.24 -12.82
CA ILE A 209 -18.63 -1.54 -11.38
C ILE A 209 -20.08 -1.82 -10.95
N SER A 210 -20.36 -3.03 -10.49
CA SER A 210 -21.73 -3.47 -10.24
C SER A 210 -21.86 -4.34 -8.99
N GLY A 211 -22.89 -4.07 -8.18
CA GLY A 211 -23.18 -4.86 -6.98
C GLY A 211 -22.12 -4.74 -5.90
N CYS A 212 -21.34 -3.67 -5.88
CA CYS A 212 -20.22 -3.49 -4.98
C CYS A 212 -20.63 -2.79 -3.69
N THR A 213 -19.90 -3.09 -2.61
CA THR A 213 -19.96 -2.34 -1.35
C THR A 213 -18.60 -1.67 -1.11
N VAL A 214 -18.59 -0.35 -0.98
CA VAL A 214 -17.36 0.43 -0.78
C VAL A 214 -17.47 1.20 0.52
N LYS A 215 -16.64 0.84 1.52
CA LYS A 215 -16.62 1.49 2.83
C LYS A 215 -15.20 1.81 3.24
N GLY A 216 -14.90 3.10 3.32
CA GLY A 216 -13.53 3.52 3.60
C GLY A 216 -13.34 5.00 3.84
N THR A 217 -12.06 5.36 3.99
CA THR A 217 -11.61 6.74 4.12
C THR A 217 -10.59 7.03 3.03
N TYR A 218 -10.85 8.06 2.24
CA TYR A 218 -9.99 8.45 1.13
C TYR A 218 -9.50 9.87 1.32
N GLU A 219 -8.18 10.01 1.37
CA GLU A 219 -7.49 11.25 1.73
C GLU A 219 -6.51 11.63 0.64
N LEU A 220 -6.57 12.87 0.18
CA LEU A 220 -5.59 13.46 -0.72
C LEU A 220 -5.10 14.78 -0.13
N THR A 221 -3.79 14.90 0.02
CA THR A 221 -3.10 16.16 0.34
C THR A 221 -2.21 16.52 -0.82
N THR A 222 -2.43 17.67 -1.43
CA THR A 222 -1.68 18.11 -2.62
C THR A 222 -1.55 19.63 -2.67
N GLY A 223 -0.68 20.13 -3.51
CA GLY A 223 -0.56 21.54 -3.90
C GLY A 223 -0.49 21.67 -5.42
N SER A 224 -1.18 20.78 -6.13
CA SER A 224 -1.23 20.74 -7.60
C SER A 224 -2.43 21.51 -8.13
N HIS A 225 -2.54 21.61 -9.48
CA HIS A 225 -3.55 22.44 -10.12
C HIS A 225 -4.86 21.71 -10.45
N MET A 226 -4.85 20.39 -10.47
CA MET A 226 -6.03 19.59 -10.78
C MET A 226 -6.01 18.28 -9.97
N PHE A 227 -6.97 18.11 -9.13
CA PHE A 227 -6.99 16.97 -8.21
C PHE A 227 -8.38 16.69 -7.66
N GLY A 228 -8.62 15.46 -7.21
CA GLY A 228 -9.91 15.13 -6.63
C GLY A 228 -9.95 13.83 -5.85
N VAL A 229 -11.01 13.68 -5.05
CA VAL A 229 -11.26 12.52 -4.22
C VAL A 229 -12.68 12.00 -4.45
N ALA A 230 -12.82 10.69 -4.59
CA ALA A 230 -14.13 10.07 -4.78
C ALA A 230 -14.32 8.75 -4.03
N GLY A 231 -15.58 8.35 -3.89
CA GLY A 231 -15.89 7.08 -3.24
C GLY A 231 -15.55 5.86 -4.11
N VAL A 232 -15.77 5.92 -5.42
CA VAL A 232 -15.65 4.76 -6.31
C VAL A 232 -14.57 4.95 -7.37
N THR A 233 -14.67 6.03 -8.17
CA THR A 233 -13.68 6.35 -9.20
C THR A 233 -13.30 7.82 -9.15
N GLY A 234 -12.00 8.14 -9.31
CA GLY A 234 -11.54 9.53 -9.25
C GLY A 234 -11.90 10.31 -10.51
N PHE A 235 -11.47 9.85 -11.66
CA PHE A 235 -11.66 10.51 -12.94
C PHE A 235 -12.12 9.52 -14.03
N GLY A 236 -12.91 9.99 -15.02
CA GLY A 236 -13.14 9.25 -16.24
C GLY A 236 -14.59 8.94 -16.58
N ASN A 237 -14.85 7.73 -17.09
CA ASN A 237 -16.17 7.31 -17.56
C ASN A 237 -16.44 5.82 -17.30
N GLY A 238 -17.69 5.41 -17.47
CA GLY A 238 -18.11 4.02 -17.29
C GLY A 238 -19.49 3.88 -16.66
N THR A 239 -19.70 2.77 -15.96
CA THR A 239 -20.96 2.47 -15.28
C THR A 239 -20.71 2.06 -13.83
N VAL A 240 -21.45 2.67 -12.90
CA VAL A 240 -21.55 2.24 -11.51
C VAL A 240 -23.01 1.96 -11.19
N GLN A 241 -23.32 0.75 -10.78
CA GLN A 241 -24.70 0.37 -10.52
C GLN A 241 -24.85 -0.61 -9.35
N ASP A 242 -26.07 -0.61 -8.79
CA ASP A 242 -26.50 -1.58 -7.77
C ASP A 242 -25.53 -1.67 -6.57
N SER A 243 -24.93 -0.52 -6.18
CA SER A 243 -23.81 -0.48 -5.24
C SER A 243 -24.12 0.35 -3.99
N ASP A 244 -23.53 -0.06 -2.85
CA ASP A 244 -23.61 0.62 -1.58
C ASP A 244 -22.26 1.31 -1.27
N ILE A 245 -22.27 2.62 -1.12
CA ILE A 245 -21.09 3.46 -0.90
C ILE A 245 -21.24 4.19 0.44
N ASP A 246 -20.27 4.04 1.34
CA ASP A 246 -20.28 4.61 2.68
C ASP A 246 -18.86 5.10 3.01
N VAL A 247 -18.59 6.37 2.71
CA VAL A 247 -17.22 6.86 2.60
C VAL A 247 -17.00 8.18 3.32
N THR A 248 -15.79 8.34 3.84
CA THR A 248 -15.25 9.62 4.28
C THR A 248 -14.23 10.10 3.25
N LEU A 249 -14.46 11.27 2.69
CA LEU A 249 -13.59 11.90 1.70
C LEU A 249 -12.92 13.12 2.31
N ILE A 250 -11.60 13.22 2.16
CA ILE A 250 -10.80 14.32 2.70
C ILE A 250 -9.89 14.83 1.59
N CYS A 251 -10.10 16.08 1.18
CA CYS A 251 -9.30 16.73 0.18
C CYS A 251 -8.63 17.97 0.79
N THR A 252 -7.30 18.01 0.79
CA THR A 252 -6.53 19.11 1.37
C THR A 252 -5.63 19.70 0.30
N ASP A 253 -5.92 20.96 -0.08
CA ASP A 253 -5.01 21.75 -0.91
C ASP A 253 -4.01 22.48 -0.02
N THR A 254 -2.74 22.34 -0.32
CA THR A 254 -1.64 23.03 0.35
C THR A 254 -1.20 24.30 -0.39
N ASN A 255 -1.75 24.53 -1.59
CA ASN A 255 -1.48 25.71 -2.39
C ASN A 255 -2.62 26.74 -2.20
N VAL A 256 -2.27 27.96 -1.85
CA VAL A 256 -3.25 29.04 -1.63
C VAL A 256 -3.48 29.91 -2.88
N GLU A 257 -3.03 29.46 -4.08
CA GLU A 257 -3.25 30.20 -5.32
C GLU A 257 -4.66 29.92 -5.88
N ASP A 258 -5.42 30.98 -6.20
CA ASP A 258 -6.84 30.97 -6.62
C ASP A 258 -7.15 30.34 -8.00
N LYS A 259 -6.40 29.35 -8.45
CA LYS A 259 -6.54 28.80 -9.83
C LYS A 259 -6.58 27.31 -9.90
N ASP A 260 -6.59 26.64 -8.78
CA ASP A 260 -6.58 25.19 -8.74
C ASP A 260 -8.02 24.67 -8.86
N GLU A 261 -8.18 23.55 -9.55
CA GLU A 261 -9.46 22.88 -9.76
C GLU A 261 -9.50 21.64 -8.87
N GLN A 262 -10.41 21.62 -7.91
CA GLN A 262 -10.57 20.49 -6.99
C GLN A 262 -11.97 19.88 -7.09
N PHE A 263 -12.04 18.55 -6.94
CA PHE A 263 -13.24 17.80 -7.22
C PHE A 263 -13.50 16.77 -6.11
N MET A 264 -14.74 16.72 -5.63
CA MET A 264 -15.17 15.69 -4.70
C MET A 264 -16.49 15.06 -5.15
N GLY A 265 -16.56 13.72 -5.12
CA GLY A 265 -17.80 13.03 -5.47
C GLY A 265 -18.00 11.72 -4.72
N GLY A 266 -19.18 11.48 -4.22
CA GLY A 266 -19.50 10.21 -3.55
C GLY A 266 -19.28 8.98 -4.43
N VAL A 267 -19.41 9.14 -5.75
CA VAL A 267 -19.13 8.09 -6.74
C VAL A 267 -17.95 8.45 -7.62
N ILE A 268 -17.97 9.62 -8.26
CA ILE A 268 -16.88 10.08 -9.13
C ILE A 268 -16.59 11.56 -8.89
N ALA A 269 -15.30 11.92 -8.85
CA ALA A 269 -14.90 13.30 -8.63
C ALA A 269 -15.05 14.13 -9.91
N ASP A 270 -14.53 13.66 -11.05
CA ASP A 270 -14.70 14.33 -12.34
C ASP A 270 -14.85 13.34 -13.50
N GLY A 271 -15.74 13.66 -14.42
CA GLY A 271 -16.02 12.85 -15.60
C GLY A 271 -17.49 12.62 -15.88
N TYR A 272 -17.81 11.62 -16.71
CA TYR A 272 -19.20 11.29 -17.04
C TYR A 272 -19.47 9.79 -16.87
N MET A 273 -20.47 9.45 -16.09
CA MET A 273 -20.81 8.06 -15.79
C MET A 273 -22.30 7.78 -15.88
N THR A 274 -22.64 6.53 -16.14
CA THR A 274 -23.97 6.00 -15.85
C THR A 274 -23.98 5.47 -14.42
N ILE A 275 -24.71 6.12 -13.52
CA ILE A 275 -24.83 5.75 -12.11
C ILE A 275 -26.28 5.39 -11.82
N SER A 276 -26.55 4.19 -11.32
CA SER A 276 -27.91 3.77 -11.09
C SER A 276 -28.09 2.82 -9.91
N ASN A 277 -29.22 2.97 -9.20
CA ASN A 277 -29.62 2.10 -8.09
C ASN A 277 -28.56 2.04 -6.96
N CYS A 278 -27.85 3.14 -6.70
CA CYS A 278 -26.81 3.20 -5.67
C CYS A 278 -27.33 3.86 -4.40
N ASN A 279 -26.86 3.39 -3.25
CA ASN A 279 -27.02 4.06 -1.97
C ASN A 279 -25.68 4.68 -1.60
N ILE A 280 -25.65 5.99 -1.41
CA ILE A 280 -24.43 6.77 -1.16
C ILE A 280 -24.57 7.48 0.17
N ASN A 281 -23.65 7.18 1.10
CA ASN A 281 -23.44 7.91 2.32
C ASN A 281 -22.04 8.54 2.26
N ILE A 282 -21.97 9.86 2.30
CA ILE A 282 -20.72 10.59 2.19
C ILE A 282 -20.54 11.53 3.38
N ALA A 283 -19.32 11.52 3.95
CA ALA A 283 -18.82 12.55 4.83
C ALA A 283 -17.64 13.24 4.13
N GLY A 284 -17.91 14.38 3.49
CA GLY A 284 -16.91 15.12 2.72
C GLY A 284 -16.30 16.26 3.53
N TYR A 285 -14.97 16.35 3.49
CA TYR A 285 -14.20 17.43 4.09
C TYR A 285 -13.25 17.98 3.03
N ASP A 286 -13.46 19.21 2.61
CA ASP A 286 -12.67 19.84 1.57
C ASP A 286 -11.97 21.10 2.05
N SER A 287 -10.85 21.44 1.41
CA SER A 287 -10.24 22.74 1.52
C SER A 287 -10.96 23.71 0.60
N ASP A 288 -11.19 24.94 1.03
CA ASP A 288 -11.92 25.93 0.24
C ASP A 288 -11.00 26.78 -0.65
N HIS A 289 -9.98 26.15 -1.27
CA HIS A 289 -8.99 26.82 -2.12
C HIS A 289 -9.32 26.58 -3.60
N GLY A 290 -9.30 27.63 -4.44
CA GLY A 290 -9.49 27.52 -5.88
C GLY A 290 -10.94 27.38 -6.35
N TYR A 291 -11.15 26.63 -7.41
CA TYR A 291 -12.47 26.29 -7.96
C TYR A 291 -12.88 24.92 -7.43
N VAL A 292 -13.92 24.89 -6.63
CA VAL A 292 -14.41 23.69 -5.94
C VAL A 292 -15.64 23.14 -6.63
N HIS A 293 -15.62 21.84 -6.96
CA HIS A 293 -16.72 21.12 -7.63
C HIS A 293 -17.07 19.88 -6.82
N ASP A 294 -18.01 20.02 -5.90
CA ASP A 294 -18.37 19.00 -4.94
C ASP A 294 -19.79 18.49 -5.14
N GLY A 295 -19.94 17.21 -5.29
CA GLY A 295 -21.24 16.56 -5.40
C GLY A 295 -21.37 15.33 -4.51
N GLY A 296 -22.53 15.15 -3.92
CA GLY A 296 -22.82 13.92 -3.20
C GLY A 296 -22.73 12.66 -4.05
N ILE A 297 -22.82 12.79 -5.38
CA ILE A 297 -22.64 11.71 -6.35
C ILE A 297 -21.49 12.02 -7.30
N ILE A 298 -21.54 13.13 -8.03
CA ILE A 298 -20.52 13.56 -9.02
C ILE A 298 -20.02 14.95 -8.65
N GLY A 299 -18.71 15.15 -8.56
CA GLY A 299 -18.14 16.48 -8.36
C GLY A 299 -18.35 17.35 -9.58
N MET A 300 -17.75 16.99 -10.71
CA MET A 300 -18.02 17.66 -11.99
C MET A 300 -18.40 16.65 -13.08
N ASN A 301 -19.48 16.94 -13.80
CA ASN A 301 -19.87 16.16 -14.98
C ASN A 301 -19.31 16.80 -16.24
N MET A 302 -18.18 16.28 -16.71
CA MET A 302 -17.52 16.76 -17.92
C MET A 302 -17.30 15.62 -18.91
N PRO A 303 -17.95 15.63 -20.09
CA PRO A 303 -17.74 14.63 -21.13
C PRO A 303 -16.38 14.78 -21.79
N TYR A 304 -15.65 13.69 -21.91
CA TYR A 304 -14.33 13.59 -22.53
C TYR A 304 -14.35 12.65 -23.74
N PRO A 305 -13.72 12.99 -24.88
CA PRO A 305 -13.15 14.31 -25.26
C PRO A 305 -14.24 15.29 -25.69
N LYS A 306 -13.95 16.59 -25.62
CA LYS A 306 -14.88 17.65 -26.02
C LYS A 306 -15.44 17.41 -27.42
N GLY A 307 -16.76 17.33 -27.52
CA GLY A 307 -17.49 17.05 -28.77
C GLY A 307 -18.16 15.68 -28.83
N ASN A 308 -17.87 14.75 -27.94
CA ASN A 308 -18.70 13.57 -27.74
C ASN A 308 -20.01 14.00 -27.09
N GLN A 309 -21.15 13.58 -27.69
CA GLN A 309 -22.48 13.79 -27.10
C GLN A 309 -22.79 12.72 -26.04
N GLU A 310 -21.79 12.08 -25.46
CA GLU A 310 -21.98 11.13 -24.38
C GLU A 310 -22.44 11.90 -23.13
N SER A 311 -23.54 11.46 -22.57
CA SER A 311 -24.17 12.10 -21.43
C SER A 311 -24.07 11.18 -20.22
N GLY A 312 -23.72 11.73 -19.09
CA GLY A 312 -23.86 11.03 -17.81
C GLY A 312 -25.34 10.74 -17.52
N ASN A 313 -25.60 9.73 -16.74
CA ASN A 313 -26.96 9.35 -16.33
C ASN A 313 -26.98 8.94 -14.86
N ILE A 314 -27.73 9.67 -14.04
CA ILE A 314 -27.89 9.37 -12.61
C ILE A 314 -29.36 9.08 -12.33
N ARG A 315 -29.66 7.84 -11.92
CA ARG A 315 -31.05 7.44 -11.68
C ARG A 315 -31.23 6.47 -10.53
N ASN A 316 -32.36 6.61 -9.84
CA ASN A 316 -32.77 5.73 -8.73
C ASN A 316 -31.71 5.62 -7.61
N CYS A 317 -30.90 6.65 -7.42
CA CYS A 317 -29.92 6.68 -6.35
C CYS A 317 -30.48 7.36 -5.10
N THR A 318 -29.96 6.96 -3.95
CA THR A 318 -30.20 7.65 -2.69
C THR A 318 -28.86 8.20 -2.22
N VAL A 319 -28.81 9.51 -1.93
CA VAL A 319 -27.62 10.15 -1.39
C VAL A 319 -27.92 10.77 -0.05
N ASN A 320 -27.08 10.47 0.93
CA ASN A 320 -27.14 10.99 2.28
C ASN A 320 -25.77 11.51 2.71
N GLY A 321 -25.73 12.38 3.68
CA GLY A 321 -24.49 12.85 4.28
C GLY A 321 -24.28 14.34 4.10
N PHE A 322 -23.02 14.73 3.99
CA PHE A 322 -22.64 16.14 3.92
C PHE A 322 -21.29 16.34 3.24
N ILE A 323 -21.06 17.57 2.76
CA ILE A 323 -19.74 18.11 2.44
C ILE A 323 -19.56 19.41 3.20
N THR A 324 -18.41 19.60 3.85
CA THR A 324 -18.05 20.80 4.59
C THR A 324 -16.61 21.21 4.31
N PHE A 325 -16.30 22.47 4.52
CA PHE A 325 -14.99 23.05 4.25
C PHE A 325 -14.21 23.30 5.53
N PHE A 326 -12.90 23.09 5.50
CA PHE A 326 -12.03 23.28 6.67
C PHE A 326 -11.86 24.75 7.07
N GLU A 327 -11.92 25.67 6.09
CA GLU A 327 -11.66 27.08 6.28
C GLU A 327 -12.84 27.95 5.81
N ASP A 328 -12.96 29.14 6.40
CA ASP A 328 -14.01 30.09 6.08
C ASP A 328 -13.50 31.14 5.11
N ASN A 329 -13.48 30.84 3.81
CA ASN A 329 -13.04 31.79 2.79
C ASN A 329 -14.22 32.23 1.92
N THR A 330 -14.63 33.46 2.09
CA THR A 330 -15.85 34.05 1.50
C THR A 330 -15.72 34.48 0.04
N ASP A 331 -14.53 34.39 -0.58
CA ASP A 331 -14.24 35.00 -1.89
C ASP A 331 -14.23 34.00 -3.06
N ARG A 332 -14.72 32.77 -2.90
CA ARG A 332 -14.48 31.67 -3.84
C ARG A 332 -15.72 31.12 -4.51
N ARG A 333 -15.48 30.47 -5.67
CA ARG A 333 -16.52 29.79 -6.45
C ARG A 333 -16.54 28.32 -6.04
N ALA A 334 -17.45 27.96 -5.17
CA ALA A 334 -17.71 26.58 -4.84
C ALA A 334 -19.05 26.15 -5.41
N TYR A 335 -19.04 25.02 -6.14
CA TYR A 335 -20.24 24.36 -6.63
C TYR A 335 -20.44 23.11 -5.77
N CYS A 336 -21.43 23.15 -4.88
CA CYS A 336 -21.70 22.04 -3.98
C CYS A 336 -23.18 21.65 -4.00
N SER A 337 -23.50 20.39 -4.27
CA SER A 337 -24.86 19.88 -4.18
C SER A 337 -24.94 18.38 -3.89
N ALA A 338 -26.15 17.89 -3.62
CA ALA A 338 -26.38 16.48 -3.35
C ALA A 338 -26.07 15.55 -4.52
N ILE A 339 -26.30 16.00 -5.75
CA ILE A 339 -26.18 15.13 -6.94
C ILE A 339 -24.89 15.42 -7.69
N TYR A 340 -24.66 16.66 -8.07
CA TYR A 340 -23.47 17.08 -8.82
C TYR A 340 -23.03 18.49 -8.40
N GLY A 341 -21.72 18.76 -8.35
CA GLY A 341 -21.19 20.09 -8.11
C GLY A 341 -21.37 20.96 -9.36
N GLU A 342 -20.77 20.61 -10.47
CA GLU A 342 -20.90 21.34 -11.72
C GLU A 342 -21.24 20.42 -12.91
N MET A 343 -21.94 20.97 -13.89
CA MET A 343 -22.32 20.26 -15.11
C MET A 343 -21.87 21.04 -16.36
N LEU A 344 -20.86 20.53 -17.05
CA LEU A 344 -20.38 21.09 -18.31
C LEU A 344 -20.83 20.29 -19.54
N GLY A 345 -21.37 19.09 -19.33
CA GLY A 345 -21.87 18.20 -20.38
C GLY A 345 -23.32 17.80 -20.15
N GLY A 346 -23.86 16.99 -21.07
CA GLY A 346 -25.20 16.40 -20.90
C GLY A 346 -25.22 15.48 -19.66
N LEU A 347 -26.16 15.70 -18.77
CA LEU A 347 -26.43 14.84 -17.63
C LEU A 347 -27.92 14.62 -17.48
N TYR A 348 -28.34 13.36 -17.46
CA TYR A 348 -29.74 12.99 -17.20
C TYR A 348 -29.88 12.57 -15.74
N VAL A 349 -30.68 13.30 -14.97
CA VAL A 349 -30.92 13.04 -13.56
C VAL A 349 -32.40 12.68 -13.35
N SER A 350 -32.68 11.52 -12.78
CA SER A 350 -34.06 11.09 -12.58
C SER A 350 -34.25 10.17 -11.37
N ASN A 351 -35.35 10.37 -10.65
CA ASN A 351 -35.83 9.51 -9.58
C ASN A 351 -34.81 9.26 -8.47
N ASN A 352 -34.00 10.27 -8.14
CA ASN A 352 -33.06 10.20 -7.04
C ASN A 352 -33.69 10.75 -5.75
N LYS A 353 -33.20 10.28 -4.60
CA LYS A 353 -33.58 10.77 -3.29
C LYS A 353 -32.37 11.36 -2.59
N GLU A 354 -32.56 12.45 -1.90
CA GLU A 354 -31.49 13.11 -1.19
C GLU A 354 -31.85 13.42 0.26
N SER A 355 -30.91 13.20 1.17
CA SER A 355 -30.87 13.72 2.52
C SER A 355 -29.45 14.20 2.76
N PHE A 356 -29.11 15.33 2.15
CA PHE A 356 -27.74 15.79 2.01
C PHE A 356 -27.64 17.20 2.57
N ASN A 357 -26.64 17.41 3.45
CA ASN A 357 -26.35 18.69 4.03
C ASN A 357 -25.12 19.28 3.36
N ARG A 358 -25.21 20.50 2.98
CA ARG A 358 -24.16 21.27 2.36
C ARG A 358 -23.85 22.48 3.21
N ASP A 359 -22.66 22.99 3.08
CA ASP A 359 -22.31 24.26 3.66
C ASP A 359 -23.06 25.38 2.93
N GLU A 360 -24.05 26.00 3.60
CA GLU A 360 -24.89 27.06 3.01
C GLU A 360 -24.11 28.30 2.56
N ARG A 361 -22.86 28.44 2.97
CA ARG A 361 -21.99 29.57 2.60
C ARG A 361 -21.65 29.57 1.10
N TYR A 362 -21.76 28.41 0.42
CA TYR A 362 -21.29 28.16 -0.95
C TYR A 362 -22.39 27.72 -1.92
N ASP A 363 -23.66 27.99 -1.62
CA ASP A 363 -24.77 27.53 -2.45
C ASP A 363 -24.96 28.37 -3.71
N TYR A 364 -24.47 27.86 -4.84
CA TYR A 364 -24.73 28.43 -6.17
C TYR A 364 -25.65 27.58 -7.05
N SER A 365 -25.96 26.35 -6.71
CA SER A 365 -26.50 25.42 -7.69
C SER A 365 -27.97 25.07 -7.54
N VAL A 366 -28.61 25.17 -6.40
CA VAL A 366 -30.04 24.89 -6.29
C VAL A 366 -30.66 25.59 -5.08
N ASN A 367 -31.67 26.41 -5.34
CA ASN A 367 -32.56 26.98 -4.33
C ASN A 367 -33.35 25.88 -3.61
N LEU A 368 -32.83 25.34 -2.55
CA LEU A 368 -33.62 24.53 -1.62
C LEU A 368 -34.12 25.34 -0.41
N ARG A 369 -33.58 26.53 -0.23
CA ARG A 369 -34.09 27.48 0.75
C ARG A 369 -35.31 28.16 0.15
N PRO A 370 -36.47 28.19 0.81
CA PRO A 370 -37.57 29.00 0.34
C PRO A 370 -37.09 30.45 0.21
N GLU A 371 -37.09 31.03 -0.99
CA GLU A 371 -36.66 32.41 -1.31
C GLU A 371 -37.32 33.50 -0.46
N GLN A 372 -38.29 33.13 0.35
CA GLN A 372 -39.11 34.05 1.16
C GLN A 372 -38.71 34.14 2.63
N CYS A 373 -37.70 33.42 3.10
CA CYS A 373 -37.30 33.51 4.50
C CYS A 373 -36.26 34.63 4.72
N SER A 374 -36.73 35.88 4.76
CA SER A 374 -35.88 37.08 4.88
C SER A 374 -35.21 37.28 6.25
N ASN A 375 -35.59 36.49 7.26
CA ASN A 375 -35.00 36.58 8.60
C ASN A 375 -35.12 35.23 9.34
N PRO A 376 -34.29 34.26 9.04
CA PRO A 376 -34.36 32.92 9.63
C PRO A 376 -33.98 32.99 11.11
N LYS A 377 -34.80 32.40 11.97
CA LYS A 377 -34.51 32.18 13.40
C LYS A 377 -34.48 30.67 13.63
N TYR A 378 -33.33 30.16 13.95
CA TYR A 378 -33.14 28.73 14.14
C TYR A 378 -33.34 28.28 15.58
N THR A 379 -33.99 27.14 15.74
CA THR A 379 -33.88 26.29 16.93
C THR A 379 -32.93 25.16 16.63
N THR A 380 -32.19 24.70 17.62
CA THR A 380 -31.21 23.63 17.44
C THR A 380 -31.60 22.41 18.26
N SER A 381 -31.35 21.22 17.69
CA SER A 381 -31.33 19.94 18.40
C SER A 381 -30.03 19.19 18.06
N MET A 382 -29.44 18.54 19.06
CA MET A 382 -28.15 17.87 18.90
C MET A 382 -28.31 16.36 18.92
N VAL A 383 -27.69 15.68 17.97
CA VAL A 383 -27.47 14.24 17.95
C VAL A 383 -26.03 13.98 18.38
N SER A 384 -25.84 13.23 19.46
CA SER A 384 -24.50 12.88 19.93
C SER A 384 -23.84 11.83 19.03
N PRO A 385 -22.53 11.95 18.72
CA PRO A 385 -21.82 10.96 17.94
C PRO A 385 -21.64 9.65 18.71
N ASP A 386 -21.66 8.56 17.99
CA ASP A 386 -21.11 7.28 18.44
C ASP A 386 -19.97 6.83 17.52
N CYS A 387 -19.47 5.62 17.70
CA CYS A 387 -18.34 5.13 16.89
C CYS A 387 -18.72 4.79 15.43
N ASN A 388 -20.00 4.64 15.16
CA ASN A 388 -20.51 4.18 13.86
C ASN A 388 -21.33 5.28 13.17
N ASN A 389 -21.78 6.29 13.94
CA ASN A 389 -22.64 7.34 13.42
C ASN A 389 -22.11 8.71 13.85
N PHE A 390 -22.15 9.64 12.89
CA PHE A 390 -21.83 11.03 13.19
C PHE A 390 -22.85 11.64 14.14
N GLY A 391 -22.36 12.43 15.09
CA GLY A 391 -23.18 13.40 15.80
C GLY A 391 -23.27 14.67 14.97
N TYR A 392 -24.39 15.38 15.10
CA TYR A 392 -24.62 16.62 14.38
C TYR A 392 -25.61 17.52 15.13
N THR A 393 -25.67 18.78 14.74
CA THR A 393 -26.67 19.74 15.22
C THR A 393 -27.68 20.00 14.11
N THR A 394 -28.94 19.72 14.36
CA THR A 394 -30.03 20.12 13.46
C THR A 394 -30.46 21.53 13.76
N TYR A 395 -30.48 22.38 12.75
CA TYR A 395 -30.97 23.74 12.79
C TYR A 395 -32.35 23.79 12.10
N THR A 396 -33.38 24.16 12.81
CA THR A 396 -34.74 24.29 12.26
C THR A 396 -35.19 25.73 12.30
N CYS A 397 -35.49 26.31 11.13
CA CYS A 397 -36.00 27.67 11.05
C CYS A 397 -37.44 27.76 11.58
N GLN A 398 -37.64 28.57 12.59
CA GLN A 398 -38.97 28.78 13.21
C GLN A 398 -39.95 29.50 12.29
N THR A 399 -39.44 30.22 11.28
CA THR A 399 -40.27 31.04 10.40
C THR A 399 -40.80 30.24 9.21
N CYS A 400 -39.97 29.38 8.60
CA CYS A 400 -40.33 28.66 7.38
C CYS A 400 -40.31 27.13 7.51
N GLY A 401 -39.87 26.60 8.66
CA GLY A 401 -39.77 25.15 8.88
C GLY A 401 -38.57 24.47 8.22
N TYR A 402 -37.75 25.20 7.47
CA TYR A 402 -36.54 24.66 6.86
C TYR A 402 -35.60 24.13 7.93
N SER A 403 -35.06 22.94 7.71
CA SER A 403 -34.11 22.31 8.62
C SER A 403 -32.86 21.83 7.86
N TYR A 404 -31.72 22.01 8.49
CA TYR A 404 -30.45 21.44 8.02
C TYR A 404 -29.62 20.91 9.20
N ASN A 405 -28.68 20.05 8.93
CA ASN A 405 -27.75 19.52 9.92
C ASN A 405 -26.37 20.12 9.70
N ASP A 406 -25.65 20.38 10.78
CA ASP A 406 -24.32 20.96 10.77
C ASP A 406 -23.56 20.54 12.03
N ASN A 407 -22.28 20.94 12.15
CA ASN A 407 -21.40 20.58 13.27
C ASN A 407 -21.26 19.08 13.45
N TYR A 408 -21.00 18.39 12.34
CA TYR A 408 -20.79 16.96 12.36
C TYR A 408 -19.53 16.60 13.15
N THR A 409 -19.65 15.60 13.98
CA THR A 409 -18.55 15.08 14.80
C THR A 409 -18.55 13.56 14.75
N LEU A 410 -17.39 12.95 14.65
CA LEU A 410 -17.23 11.50 14.78
C LEU A 410 -16.56 11.17 16.10
N LYS A 411 -17.09 10.18 16.80
CA LYS A 411 -16.47 9.68 18.02
C LYS A 411 -15.47 8.60 17.66
N LYS A 412 -14.19 8.88 17.83
CA LYS A 412 -13.12 7.90 17.61
C LYS A 412 -13.31 6.69 18.50
N HIS A 413 -12.97 5.52 17.99
CA HIS A 413 -12.93 4.29 18.77
C HIS A 413 -11.99 4.45 19.97
N GLN A 414 -12.42 3.97 21.13
CA GLN A 414 -11.61 3.96 22.35
C GLN A 414 -11.17 2.53 22.65
N VAL A 415 -9.94 2.21 22.28
CA VAL A 415 -9.33 0.90 22.55
C VAL A 415 -8.37 1.06 23.71
N SER A 416 -8.62 0.33 24.79
CA SER A 416 -7.79 0.38 26.00
C SER A 416 -6.54 -0.50 25.90
N GLN A 417 -6.61 -1.54 25.10
CA GLN A 417 -5.52 -2.50 24.93
C GLN A 417 -5.56 -3.09 23.53
N TYR A 418 -4.41 -3.08 22.86
CA TYR A 418 -4.19 -3.74 21.59
C TYR A 418 -3.38 -5.03 21.78
N ASN A 419 -3.75 -6.08 21.08
CA ASN A 419 -2.96 -7.29 20.92
C ASN A 419 -2.31 -7.27 19.55
N ILE A 420 -1.04 -7.64 19.47
CA ILE A 420 -0.36 -7.79 18.20
C ILE A 420 -0.85 -9.09 17.56
N ILE A 421 -1.41 -8.98 16.38
CA ILE A 421 -1.90 -10.10 15.59
C ILE A 421 -0.84 -10.54 14.59
N LYS A 422 -0.09 -9.56 14.06
CA LYS A 422 1.04 -9.79 13.16
C LYS A 422 2.16 -8.82 13.53
N GLU A 423 3.35 -9.34 13.76
CA GLU A 423 4.53 -8.50 13.97
C GLU A 423 4.94 -7.81 12.67
N ALA A 424 5.41 -6.58 12.79
CA ALA A 424 6.06 -5.90 11.67
C ALA A 424 7.44 -6.49 11.41
N ASP A 425 7.84 -6.57 10.15
CA ASP A 425 9.20 -6.88 9.71
C ASP A 425 9.77 -5.76 8.82
N TYR A 426 10.91 -5.98 8.16
CA TYR A 426 11.53 -4.97 7.31
C TYR A 426 10.84 -4.80 5.95
N GLU A 427 9.99 -5.73 5.56
CA GLU A 427 9.30 -5.76 4.26
C GLU A 427 7.81 -5.50 4.40
N HIS A 428 7.21 -5.84 5.55
CA HIS A 428 5.78 -5.79 5.78
C HIS A 428 5.42 -5.03 7.06
N THR A 429 4.31 -4.34 7.02
CA THR A 429 3.67 -3.77 8.21
C THR A 429 3.14 -4.87 9.12
N GLY A 430 3.11 -4.61 10.40
CA GLY A 430 2.44 -5.44 11.39
C GLY A 430 0.98 -5.01 11.57
N VAL A 431 0.25 -5.79 12.38
CA VAL A 431 -1.15 -5.52 12.72
C VAL A 431 -1.35 -5.70 14.21
N ARG A 432 -2.03 -4.74 14.81
CA ARG A 432 -2.57 -4.85 16.16
C ARG A 432 -4.08 -4.71 16.15
N GLN A 433 -4.75 -5.45 17.01
CA GLN A 433 -6.20 -5.40 17.16
C GLN A 433 -6.58 -5.19 18.61
N GLY A 434 -7.67 -4.46 18.81
CA GLY A 434 -8.26 -4.27 20.11
C GLY A 434 -9.77 -4.09 20.02
N ILE A 435 -10.45 -4.18 21.14
CA ILE A 435 -11.90 -4.02 21.20
C ILE A 435 -12.21 -2.60 21.66
N CYS A 436 -13.03 -1.91 20.90
CA CYS A 436 -13.53 -0.60 21.30
C CYS A 436 -14.43 -0.74 22.54
N SER A 437 -14.11 -0.01 23.60
CA SER A 437 -14.88 -0.01 24.86
C SER A 437 -16.28 0.64 24.74
N ILE A 438 -16.54 1.35 23.63
CA ILE A 438 -17.80 2.04 23.41
C ILE A 438 -18.76 1.20 22.57
N CYS A 439 -18.31 0.67 21.42
CA CYS A 439 -19.18 -0.06 20.49
C CYS A 439 -18.94 -1.57 20.44
N ASN A 440 -17.96 -2.08 21.18
CA ASN A 440 -17.53 -3.50 21.20
C ASN A 440 -17.06 -4.06 19.86
N GLN A 441 -16.81 -3.20 18.88
CA GLN A 441 -16.24 -3.64 17.61
C GLN A 441 -14.73 -3.86 17.73
N THR A 442 -14.21 -4.79 16.94
CA THR A 442 -12.77 -4.97 16.77
C THR A 442 -12.21 -3.85 15.92
N VAL A 443 -11.22 -3.18 16.44
CA VAL A 443 -10.47 -2.12 15.74
C VAL A 443 -9.11 -2.69 15.38
N SER A 444 -8.77 -2.63 14.11
CA SER A 444 -7.46 -3.03 13.59
C SER A 444 -6.64 -1.78 13.28
N GLU A 445 -5.37 -1.80 13.65
CA GLU A 445 -4.42 -0.75 13.31
C GLU A 445 -3.14 -1.36 12.76
N SER A 446 -2.57 -0.72 11.76
CA SER A 446 -1.26 -1.10 11.23
C SER A 446 -0.14 -0.73 12.22
N ILE A 447 0.90 -1.52 12.22
CA ILE A 447 2.19 -1.22 12.88
C ILE A 447 3.17 -0.96 11.76
N ASP A 448 3.85 0.18 11.79
CA ASP A 448 4.81 0.54 10.75
C ASP A 448 5.89 -0.53 10.56
N LYS A 449 6.38 -0.66 9.34
CA LYS A 449 7.51 -1.54 9.02
C LYS A 449 8.72 -1.21 9.88
N LEU A 450 9.52 -2.22 10.14
CA LEU A 450 10.82 -2.01 10.74
C LEU A 450 11.74 -1.29 9.74
N ILE A 451 12.46 -0.31 10.21
CA ILE A 451 13.44 0.41 9.39
C ILE A 451 14.76 -0.34 9.45
N LYS A 452 15.24 -0.80 8.29
CA LYS A 452 16.50 -1.54 8.22
C LYS A 452 17.69 -0.62 8.48
N ALA A 453 18.70 -1.14 9.18
CA ALA A 453 19.96 -0.45 9.31
C ALA A 453 20.75 -0.51 7.99
N ASP A 454 21.09 0.64 7.42
CA ASP A 454 21.90 0.74 6.21
C ASP A 454 23.40 0.60 6.50
N SER A 455 23.84 1.21 7.59
CA SER A 455 25.23 1.19 8.01
C SER A 455 25.39 1.39 9.53
N CYS A 456 26.54 0.97 10.03
CA CYS A 456 26.94 1.22 11.42
C CYS A 456 28.34 1.84 11.47
N THR A 457 28.50 2.82 12.34
CA THR A 457 29.83 3.34 12.70
C THR A 457 30.19 2.92 14.12
N ILE A 458 31.42 2.44 14.31
CA ILE A 458 31.95 2.07 15.62
C ILE A 458 32.79 3.21 16.17
N SER A 459 32.74 3.44 17.48
CA SER A 459 33.42 4.58 18.13
C SER A 459 34.94 4.60 17.91
N SER A 460 35.54 3.45 17.62
CA SER A 460 36.96 3.36 17.27
C SER A 460 37.19 2.19 16.30
N ALA A 461 37.72 2.47 15.12
CA ALA A 461 38.08 1.46 14.11
C ALA A 461 39.32 0.65 14.49
N SER A 462 40.16 1.17 15.41
CA SER A 462 41.33 0.46 15.93
C SER A 462 41.68 0.98 17.33
N LEU A 463 42.11 0.05 18.20
CA LEU A 463 42.54 0.33 19.57
C LEU A 463 43.82 -0.39 19.89
N GLU A 464 44.72 0.30 20.60
CA GLU A 464 45.88 -0.29 21.24
C GLU A 464 45.65 -0.34 22.74
N LEU A 465 45.66 -1.54 23.32
CA LEU A 465 45.38 -1.78 24.73
C LEU A 465 46.55 -2.43 25.43
N ASN A 466 46.69 -2.14 26.70
CA ASN A 466 47.57 -2.90 27.57
C ASN A 466 46.81 -4.10 28.14
N LYS A 467 47.55 -5.16 28.50
CA LYS A 467 46.92 -6.34 29.09
C LYS A 467 46.11 -5.97 30.35
N LYS A 468 44.87 -6.48 30.45
CA LYS A 468 43.84 -6.20 31.47
C LYS A 468 43.16 -4.84 31.36
N GLU A 469 43.43 -4.07 30.34
CA GLU A 469 42.72 -2.83 30.06
C GLU A 469 41.33 -3.13 29.49
N ASN A 470 40.34 -2.34 29.89
CA ASN A 470 38.96 -2.42 29.39
C ASN A 470 38.59 -1.12 28.67
N VAL A 471 37.91 -1.25 27.52
CA VAL A 471 37.42 -0.10 26.73
C VAL A 471 36.01 -0.39 26.27
N GLN A 472 35.14 0.59 26.38
CA GLN A 472 33.78 0.55 25.82
C GLN A 472 33.82 0.92 24.36
N LEU A 473 33.38 0.03 23.49
CA LEU A 473 33.02 0.33 22.11
C LEU A 473 31.52 0.66 22.03
N THR A 474 31.19 1.73 21.34
CA THR A 474 29.82 2.11 21.06
C THR A 474 29.57 2.07 19.55
N VAL A 475 28.34 1.80 19.15
CA VAL A 475 27.92 1.75 17.75
C VAL A 475 26.81 2.78 17.51
N THR A 476 26.94 3.54 16.43
CA THR A 476 25.89 4.43 15.92
C THR A 476 25.34 3.81 14.64
N VAL A 477 24.03 3.61 14.60
CA VAL A 477 23.33 3.02 13.46
C VAL A 477 22.73 4.12 12.60
N THR A 478 22.73 3.94 11.29
CA THR A 478 22.12 4.84 10.32
C THR A 478 21.12 4.06 9.46
N PRO A 479 19.87 4.58 9.24
CA PRO A 479 19.31 5.79 9.85
C PRO A 479 19.12 5.66 11.37
N THR A 480 19.02 6.76 12.09
CA THR A 480 18.86 6.76 13.57
C THR A 480 17.53 6.12 14.02
N ALA A 481 16.53 6.11 13.14
CA ALA A 481 15.25 5.46 13.35
C ALA A 481 15.29 3.94 13.06
N ALA A 482 16.44 3.39 12.65
CA ALA A 482 16.54 1.97 12.33
C ALA A 482 16.17 1.10 13.54
N THR A 483 15.36 0.09 13.28
CA THR A 483 15.00 -0.91 14.26
C THR A 483 16.10 -1.95 14.33
N VAL A 484 16.78 -2.01 15.47
CA VAL A 484 17.91 -2.92 15.68
C VAL A 484 17.45 -4.14 16.47
N LYS A 485 17.53 -5.32 15.85
CA LYS A 485 17.21 -6.62 16.48
C LYS A 485 18.41 -7.56 16.38
N ASN A 486 18.44 -8.59 17.23
CA ASN A 486 19.43 -9.68 17.19
C ASN A 486 20.87 -9.19 17.03
N THR A 487 21.30 -8.29 17.92
CA THR A 487 22.65 -7.74 17.89
C THR A 487 23.64 -8.65 18.60
N VAL A 488 24.81 -8.82 18.00
CA VAL A 488 25.85 -9.68 18.54
C VAL A 488 27.22 -9.00 18.44
N TRP A 489 27.97 -9.01 19.54
CA TRP A 489 29.37 -8.67 19.57
C TRP A 489 30.22 -9.94 19.57
N GLU A 490 31.23 -10.01 18.73
CA GLU A 490 32.13 -11.16 18.63
C GLU A 490 33.59 -10.75 18.54
N SER A 491 34.47 -11.60 19.07
CA SER A 491 35.89 -11.49 18.91
C SER A 491 36.46 -12.64 18.08
N THR A 492 37.36 -12.32 17.15
CA THR A 492 38.06 -13.35 16.35
C THR A 492 39.08 -14.14 17.16
N ASP A 493 39.54 -13.62 18.29
CA ASP A 493 40.47 -14.29 19.19
C ASP A 493 40.25 -13.86 20.65
N THR A 494 39.51 -14.66 21.38
CA THR A 494 39.20 -14.42 22.79
C THR A 494 40.41 -14.58 23.72
N GLY A 495 41.50 -15.21 23.26
CA GLY A 495 42.77 -15.25 23.98
C GLY A 495 43.54 -13.93 23.94
N VAL A 496 43.25 -13.08 22.94
CA VAL A 496 43.82 -11.74 22.80
C VAL A 496 42.91 -10.68 23.41
N ALA A 497 41.63 -10.66 23.00
CA ALA A 497 40.62 -9.73 23.52
C ALA A 497 39.25 -10.38 23.55
N THR A 498 38.49 -10.16 24.61
CA THR A 498 37.07 -10.54 24.70
C THR A 498 36.19 -9.30 24.59
N VAL A 499 34.92 -9.49 24.21
CA VAL A 499 33.90 -8.45 24.21
C VAL A 499 32.65 -9.00 24.87
N ASP A 500 31.95 -8.19 25.66
CA ASP A 500 30.65 -8.55 26.23
C ASP A 500 29.48 -8.02 25.40
N SER A 501 28.26 -8.36 25.80
CA SER A 501 27.04 -7.93 25.14
C SER A 501 26.82 -6.40 25.12
N ASN A 502 27.55 -5.67 25.99
CA ASN A 502 27.46 -4.22 26.05
C ASN A 502 28.58 -3.54 25.23
N GLY A 503 29.43 -4.31 24.55
CA GLY A 503 30.56 -3.79 23.79
C GLY A 503 31.79 -3.43 24.62
N ILE A 504 31.88 -3.92 25.86
CA ILE A 504 33.08 -3.74 26.68
C ILE A 504 34.14 -4.74 26.23
N VAL A 505 35.21 -4.23 25.64
CA VAL A 505 36.39 -4.99 25.22
C VAL A 505 37.35 -5.12 26.36
N THR A 506 37.77 -6.35 26.69
CA THR A 506 38.79 -6.65 27.70
C THR A 506 40.03 -7.24 27.05
N ALA A 507 41.19 -6.62 27.24
CA ALA A 507 42.50 -7.12 26.77
C ALA A 507 42.99 -8.30 27.60
N VAL A 508 43.05 -9.50 27.02
CA VAL A 508 43.40 -10.75 27.73
C VAL A 508 44.87 -11.11 27.55
N GLY A 509 45.35 -11.16 26.33
CA GLY A 509 46.71 -11.55 25.98
C GLY A 509 47.28 -10.71 24.84
N SER A 510 48.64 -10.67 24.72
CA SER A 510 49.29 -9.90 23.66
C SER A 510 49.02 -10.51 22.30
N GLY A 511 48.69 -9.66 21.30
CA GLY A 511 48.38 -10.09 19.94
C GLY A 511 47.43 -9.12 19.23
N LYS A 512 46.76 -9.63 18.20
CA LYS A 512 45.74 -8.87 17.44
C LYS A 512 44.47 -9.67 17.39
N ALA A 513 43.34 -9.00 17.60
CA ALA A 513 42.00 -9.54 17.44
C ALA A 513 41.14 -8.51 16.71
N VAL A 514 40.06 -8.96 16.08
CA VAL A 514 39.04 -8.10 15.49
C VAL A 514 37.75 -8.28 16.31
N ILE A 515 37.22 -7.19 16.80
CA ILE A 515 35.91 -7.16 17.42
C ILE A 515 34.92 -6.76 16.32
N SER A 516 33.87 -7.54 16.12
CA SER A 516 32.77 -7.28 15.16
C SER A 516 31.46 -7.07 15.88
N TYR A 517 30.66 -6.19 15.31
CA TYR A 517 29.27 -5.97 15.69
C TYR A 517 28.38 -6.35 14.52
N SER A 518 27.39 -7.21 14.77
CA SER A 518 26.43 -7.68 13.77
C SER A 518 24.99 -7.40 14.20
N ILE A 519 24.14 -7.18 13.18
CA ILE A 519 22.69 -7.04 13.29
C ILE A 519 22.09 -8.13 12.40
N ASP A 520 21.16 -8.93 12.94
CA ASP A 520 20.48 -10.02 12.21
C ASP A 520 21.47 -10.94 11.45
N GLY A 521 22.63 -11.22 12.06
CA GLY A 521 23.68 -12.07 11.50
C GLY A 521 24.59 -11.39 10.47
N ASN A 522 24.34 -10.14 10.09
CA ASN A 522 25.18 -9.37 9.16
C ASN A 522 26.19 -8.53 9.94
N VAL A 523 27.47 -8.67 9.63
CA VAL A 523 28.52 -7.86 10.24
C VAL A 523 28.45 -6.43 9.72
N MET A 524 28.11 -5.49 10.60
CA MET A 524 27.90 -4.10 10.27
C MET A 524 29.10 -3.19 10.60
N ALA A 525 29.88 -3.53 11.64
CA ALA A 525 31.01 -2.74 12.03
C ALA A 525 32.14 -3.61 12.60
N LYS A 526 33.39 -3.14 12.53
CA LYS A 526 34.58 -3.84 13.02
C LYS A 526 35.55 -2.86 13.70
N SER A 527 36.24 -3.35 14.77
CA SER A 527 37.36 -2.67 15.41
C SER A 527 38.56 -3.60 15.53
N ASN A 528 39.73 -3.13 15.11
CA ASN A 528 40.99 -3.87 15.23
C ASN A 528 41.61 -3.61 16.59
N ILE A 529 41.78 -4.64 17.38
CA ILE A 529 42.38 -4.55 18.72
C ILE A 529 43.79 -5.08 18.66
N THR A 530 44.75 -4.29 19.14
CA THR A 530 46.12 -4.70 19.33
C THR A 530 46.44 -4.64 20.81
N VAL A 531 46.75 -5.78 21.42
CA VAL A 531 47.18 -5.83 22.81
C VAL A 531 48.71 -5.90 22.87
N LYS A 532 49.30 -4.90 23.52
CA LYS A 532 50.77 -4.77 23.61
C LYS A 532 51.39 -5.90 24.43
N SER A 533 52.51 -6.43 23.95
CA SER A 533 53.34 -7.30 24.76
C SER A 533 54.15 -6.48 25.74
N ASN A 534 54.34 -6.98 26.96
CA ASN A 534 55.20 -6.35 27.96
C ASN A 534 56.69 -6.52 27.57
N GLN A 535 57.08 -6.03 26.38
CA GLN A 535 58.46 -6.13 25.93
C GLN A 535 59.43 -5.41 26.84
N THR A 536 59.02 -4.31 27.48
CA THR A 536 59.83 -3.59 28.45
C THR A 536 60.25 -4.45 29.68
N ALA A 537 59.33 -5.31 30.16
CA ALA A 537 59.68 -6.23 31.27
C ALA A 537 60.60 -7.33 30.79
N ILE A 538 60.45 -7.85 29.58
CA ILE A 538 61.35 -8.89 29.03
C ILE A 538 62.73 -8.31 28.77
N ILE A 539 62.83 -7.10 28.20
CA ILE A 539 64.10 -6.41 27.98
C ILE A 539 64.79 -6.13 29.31
N LEU A 540 64.06 -5.66 30.31
CA LEU A 540 64.60 -5.41 31.63
C LEU A 540 65.15 -6.69 32.29
N ILE A 541 64.45 -7.80 32.21
CA ILE A 541 64.88 -9.11 32.70
C ILE A 541 66.09 -9.58 31.91
N CYS A 542 66.18 -9.46 30.63
CA CYS A 542 67.32 -9.81 29.81
C CYS A 542 68.54 -8.93 30.15
N VAL A 543 68.36 -7.64 30.42
CA VAL A 543 69.42 -6.73 30.84
C VAL A 543 69.96 -7.11 32.22
N ILE A 544 69.09 -7.46 33.17
CA ILE A 544 69.45 -7.91 34.50
C ILE A 544 70.25 -9.23 34.44
N ILE A 545 69.77 -10.18 33.62
CA ILE A 545 70.46 -11.45 33.41
C ILE A 545 71.87 -11.22 32.78
N ALA A 546 71.95 -10.38 31.75
CA ALA A 546 73.22 -10.04 31.11
C ALA A 546 74.18 -9.35 32.03
N ALA A 547 73.68 -8.41 32.88
CA ALA A 547 74.49 -7.76 33.89
C ALA A 547 75.00 -8.75 34.99
N GLY A 548 74.16 -9.70 35.39
CA GLY A 548 74.51 -10.80 36.28
C GLY A 548 75.60 -11.70 35.71
N ILE A 549 75.50 -12.08 34.45
CA ILE A 549 76.52 -12.88 33.76
C ILE A 549 77.84 -12.12 33.67
N ILE A 550 77.83 -10.83 33.35
CA ILE A 550 79.03 -9.99 33.30
C ILE A 550 79.68 -9.89 34.68
N ALA A 551 78.89 -9.73 35.74
CA ALA A 551 79.39 -9.68 37.10
C ALA A 551 80.05 -11.00 37.53
N VAL A 552 79.50 -12.14 37.15
CA VAL A 552 80.08 -13.47 37.38
C VAL A 552 81.43 -13.64 36.63
N ILE A 553 81.44 -13.25 35.34
CA ILE A 553 82.63 -13.34 34.50
C ILE A 553 83.74 -12.44 35.06
N THR A 554 83.45 -11.21 35.46
CA THR A 554 84.38 -10.29 36.04
C THR A 554 84.88 -10.80 37.38
N GLY A 555 84.00 -11.39 38.22
CA GLY A 555 84.38 -12.02 39.50
C GLY A 555 85.31 -13.22 39.29
N VAL A 556 85.07 -14.07 38.28
CA VAL A 556 85.95 -15.21 37.95
C VAL A 556 87.30 -14.73 37.42
N ILE A 557 87.35 -13.69 36.61
CA ILE A 557 88.59 -13.10 36.11
C ILE A 557 89.38 -12.48 37.26
N TYR A 558 88.68 -11.76 38.13
CA TYR A 558 89.34 -11.16 39.32
C TYR A 558 89.90 -12.22 40.27
N ALA A 559 89.15 -13.28 40.55
CA ALA A 559 89.63 -14.40 41.38
C ALA A 559 90.79 -15.17 40.73
N GLY A 560 90.77 -15.30 39.38
CA GLY A 560 91.86 -15.92 38.62
C GLY A 560 93.17 -15.11 38.64
N SER A 561 93.02 -13.78 38.57
CA SER A 561 94.20 -12.86 38.65
C SER A 561 94.85 -12.86 40.03
N HIS A 562 94.06 -12.94 41.08
CA HIS A 562 94.61 -13.04 42.47
C HIS A 562 95.29 -14.38 42.78
N LYS A 563 94.89 -15.49 42.14
CA LYS A 563 95.57 -16.78 42.24
C LYS A 563 96.89 -16.79 41.52
N LYS A 564 97.11 -15.96 40.51
CA LYS A 564 98.37 -15.84 39.77
C LYS A 564 99.40 -15.01 40.52
N GLN A 565 98.97 -14.05 41.38
CA GLN A 565 99.91 -13.26 42.24
C GLN A 565 100.39 -13.97 43.49
N ARG A 566 99.81 -15.09 43.95
CA ARG A 566 100.23 -15.90 45.08
C ARG A 566 101.22 -17.04 44.72
N ARG A 567 101.57 -17.13 43.41
CA ARG A 567 102.51 -18.14 42.90
C ARG A 567 103.78 -17.50 42.28
N ARG A 568 104.20 -16.31 42.70
CA ARG A 568 105.49 -15.72 42.44
C ARG A 568 106.21 -15.39 43.74
#